data_b2bfe122e203ba5811b3333bc05f0462
#
_entry.id   b2bfe122e203ba5811b3333bc05f0462
#
_cell.length_a   1.000
_cell.length_b   1.000
_cell.length_c   1.000
_cell.angle_alpha   90.00
_cell.angle_beta   90.00
_cell.angle_gamma   90.00
#
_symmetry.space_group_name_H-M   'P 1'
#
loop_
_entity.id
_entity.type
_entity.pdbx_description
1 polymer ?
#
loop_
_entity_poly.entity_id
_entity_poly.type
_entity_poly.pdbx_seq_one_letter_code
_entity_poly.pdbx_strand_id
1 'polypeptide(L)'
;MTSAEIRDAQAGDLAGWMPLWEGYLTFYKVEIAPDITMNTWARILDPMSLLTSRVALVDGKMLGFANFHTHLTTWDTRPVCYLEDLFVSPAARGLGIGRQLIDDMLAIAREKDWASVYWITAEDNATAQGLYDTYNKRDAFIRYSVVL
;
A
#
# COMPACT_ATOMS: atom_id res chain seq x y z
N MET A 1 16.23 -2.44 -13.71
CA MET A 1 15.29 -2.67 -12.59
C MET A 1 15.00 -4.15 -12.44
N THR A 2 14.95 -4.62 -11.23
CA THR A 2 14.53 -6.00 -10.94
C THR A 2 13.03 -6.13 -11.17
N SER A 3 12.62 -7.18 -11.91
CA SER A 3 11.19 -7.48 -12.12
C SER A 3 10.66 -8.30 -10.94
N ALA A 4 9.60 -7.83 -10.30
CA ALA A 4 8.91 -8.54 -9.24
C ALA A 4 7.65 -9.22 -9.77
N GLU A 5 7.33 -10.39 -9.24
CA GLU A 5 5.99 -10.94 -9.32
C GLU A 5 5.09 -10.18 -8.36
N ILE A 6 4.00 -9.60 -8.85
CA ILE A 6 3.03 -8.89 -8.00
C ILE A 6 1.69 -9.59 -8.11
N ARG A 7 1.14 -9.96 -6.97
CA ARG A 7 -0.13 -10.68 -6.87
C ARG A 7 -0.86 -10.35 -5.57
N ASP A 8 -2.11 -10.77 -5.45
CA ASP A 8 -2.85 -10.69 -4.20
C ASP A 8 -2.17 -11.53 -3.11
N ALA A 9 -2.22 -11.01 -1.88
CA ALA A 9 -1.82 -11.78 -0.71
C ALA A 9 -2.72 -13.01 -0.55
N GLN A 10 -2.14 -14.13 -0.16
CA GLN A 10 -2.80 -15.42 0.01
C GLN A 10 -2.64 -15.92 1.46
N ALA A 11 -3.47 -16.87 1.86
CA ALA A 11 -3.46 -17.41 3.22
C ALA A 11 -2.08 -17.92 3.67
N GLY A 12 -1.30 -18.49 2.77
CA GLY A 12 0.05 -18.98 3.04
C GLY A 12 1.13 -17.92 3.16
N ASP A 13 0.80 -16.65 2.95
CA ASP A 13 1.78 -15.56 2.88
C ASP A 13 2.10 -14.91 4.24
N LEU A 14 1.41 -15.27 5.31
CA LEU A 14 1.54 -14.60 6.61
C LEU A 14 2.99 -14.55 7.10
N ALA A 15 3.74 -15.63 6.94
CA ALA A 15 5.14 -15.70 7.39
C ALA A 15 6.06 -14.73 6.64
N GLY A 16 5.78 -14.45 5.37
CA GLY A 16 6.49 -13.47 4.55
C GLY A 16 5.99 -12.03 4.75
N TRP A 17 4.69 -11.89 4.97
CA TRP A 17 4.04 -10.59 5.12
C TRP A 17 4.31 -9.95 6.49
N MET A 18 4.27 -10.74 7.57
CA MET A 18 4.38 -10.22 8.93
C MET A 18 5.68 -9.43 9.18
N PRO A 19 6.87 -9.91 8.78
CA PRO A 19 8.10 -9.13 8.96
C PRO A 19 8.09 -7.79 8.22
N LEU A 20 7.46 -7.74 7.06
CA LEU A 20 7.31 -6.50 6.29
C LEU A 20 6.35 -5.53 6.99
N TRP A 21 5.22 -6.04 7.51
CA TRP A 21 4.27 -5.24 8.28
C TRP A 21 4.92 -4.66 9.55
N GLU A 22 5.65 -5.46 10.29
CA GLU A 22 6.42 -5.02 11.46
C GLU A 22 7.47 -3.97 11.08
N GLY A 23 8.15 -4.15 9.96
CA GLY A 23 9.09 -3.17 9.42
C GLY A 23 8.44 -1.84 9.05
N TYR A 24 7.24 -1.89 8.46
CA TYR A 24 6.42 -0.72 8.16
C TYR A 24 6.04 0.04 9.44
N LEU A 25 5.54 -0.65 10.45
CA LEU A 25 5.16 -0.04 11.73
C LEU A 25 6.38 0.59 12.43
N THR A 26 7.51 -0.07 12.42
CA THR A 26 8.76 0.45 12.98
C THR A 26 9.21 1.72 12.26
N PHE A 27 9.13 1.74 10.95
CA PHE A 27 9.49 2.90 10.13
C PHE A 27 8.66 4.14 10.51
N TYR A 28 7.36 3.96 10.71
CA TYR A 28 6.44 5.04 11.09
C TYR A 28 6.37 5.27 12.61
N LYS A 29 7.12 4.51 13.41
CA LYS A 29 7.15 4.60 14.88
C LYS A 29 5.73 4.42 15.47
N VAL A 30 4.99 3.48 14.95
CA VAL A 30 3.63 3.14 15.38
C VAL A 30 3.63 1.76 16.02
N GLU A 31 2.93 1.65 17.15
CA GLU A 31 2.65 0.37 17.79
C GLU A 31 1.19 0.01 17.60
N ILE A 32 0.94 -1.19 17.11
CA ILE A 32 -0.41 -1.75 16.92
C ILE A 32 -0.50 -3.06 17.69
N ALA A 33 -1.59 -3.22 18.44
CA ALA A 33 -1.83 -4.45 19.19
C ALA A 33 -1.88 -5.67 18.24
N PRO A 34 -1.33 -6.82 18.65
CA PRO A 34 -1.27 -8.01 17.79
C PRO A 34 -2.63 -8.49 17.26
N ASP A 35 -3.70 -8.35 18.04
CA ASP A 35 -5.07 -8.70 17.64
C ASP A 35 -5.57 -7.79 16.50
N ILE A 36 -5.22 -6.52 16.50
CA ILE A 36 -5.54 -5.59 15.41
C ILE A 36 -4.82 -6.01 14.13
N THR A 37 -3.53 -6.32 14.21
CA THR A 37 -2.75 -6.83 13.07
C THR A 37 -3.36 -8.10 12.49
N MET A 38 -3.75 -9.05 13.33
CA MET A 38 -4.38 -10.29 12.87
C MET A 38 -5.78 -10.05 12.29
N ASN A 39 -6.52 -9.09 12.82
CA ASN A 39 -7.79 -8.66 12.21
C ASN A 39 -7.57 -8.02 10.83
N THR A 40 -6.53 -7.20 10.68
CA THR A 40 -6.17 -6.64 9.37
C THR A 40 -5.83 -7.74 8.37
N TRP A 41 -5.04 -8.73 8.78
CA TRP A 41 -4.73 -9.89 7.94
C TRP A 41 -5.98 -10.67 7.54
N ALA A 42 -6.89 -10.91 8.48
CA ALA A 42 -8.16 -11.58 8.18
C ALA A 42 -9.01 -10.80 7.16
N ARG A 43 -9.05 -9.47 7.28
CA ARG A 43 -9.75 -8.63 6.28
C ARG A 43 -9.08 -8.66 4.91
N ILE A 44 -7.75 -8.72 4.84
CA ILE A 44 -7.02 -8.87 3.58
C ILE A 44 -7.44 -10.16 2.85
N LEU A 45 -7.64 -11.24 3.60
CA LEU A 45 -8.00 -12.53 3.03
C LEU A 45 -9.50 -12.70 2.76
N ASP A 46 -10.34 -11.83 3.30
CA ASP A 46 -11.79 -11.91 3.13
C ASP A 46 -12.19 -11.33 1.75
N PRO A 47 -12.74 -12.14 0.85
CA PRO A 47 -13.16 -11.67 -0.48
C PRO A 47 -14.30 -10.65 -0.44
N MET A 48 -15.01 -10.53 0.69
CA MET A 48 -16.07 -9.53 0.89
C MET A 48 -15.54 -8.21 1.45
N SER A 49 -14.27 -8.17 1.88
CA SER A 49 -13.63 -6.96 2.36
C SER A 49 -13.23 -6.05 1.18
N LEU A 50 -13.28 -4.74 1.41
CA LEU A 50 -12.76 -3.76 0.45
C LEU A 50 -11.23 -3.60 0.53
N LEU A 51 -10.59 -4.18 1.55
CA LEU A 51 -9.15 -4.09 1.75
C LEU A 51 -8.44 -5.09 0.86
N THR A 52 -7.56 -4.58 0.01
CA THR A 52 -6.70 -5.38 -0.86
C THR A 52 -5.25 -5.21 -0.43
N SER A 53 -4.51 -6.30 -0.38
CA SER A 53 -3.05 -6.28 -0.24
C SER A 53 -2.41 -6.94 -1.46
N ARG A 54 -1.58 -6.18 -2.16
CA ARG A 54 -0.72 -6.70 -3.23
C ARG A 54 0.67 -6.93 -2.67
N VAL A 55 1.23 -8.09 -2.93
CA VAL A 55 2.58 -8.47 -2.47
C VAL A 55 3.53 -8.58 -3.65
N ALA A 56 4.76 -8.13 -3.46
CA ALA A 56 5.81 -8.19 -4.47
C ALA A 56 6.87 -9.22 -4.07
N LEU A 57 7.12 -10.18 -4.94
CA LEU A 57 8.09 -11.26 -4.74
C LEU A 57 9.18 -11.22 -5.81
N VAL A 58 10.41 -11.46 -5.41
CA VAL A 58 11.56 -11.69 -6.30
C VAL A 58 12.18 -13.02 -5.90
N ASP A 59 12.28 -13.94 -6.85
CA ASP A 59 12.79 -15.29 -6.60
C ASP A 59 12.07 -15.99 -5.44
N GLY A 60 10.76 -15.82 -5.35
CA GLY A 60 9.91 -16.37 -4.30
C GLY A 60 10.01 -15.71 -2.93
N LYS A 61 10.86 -14.71 -2.77
CA LYS A 61 10.98 -13.95 -1.52
C LYS A 61 10.12 -12.70 -1.57
N MET A 62 9.26 -12.52 -0.58
CA MET A 62 8.42 -11.33 -0.44
C MET A 62 9.25 -10.15 0.02
N LEU A 63 9.26 -9.07 -0.77
CA LEU A 63 10.11 -7.90 -0.55
C LEU A 63 9.33 -6.61 -0.36
N GLY A 64 8.03 -6.61 -0.59
CA GLY A 64 7.21 -5.43 -0.42
C GLY A 64 5.72 -5.72 -0.50
N PHE A 65 4.92 -4.77 -0.07
CA PHE A 65 3.46 -4.84 -0.19
C PHE A 65 2.85 -3.45 -0.38
N ALA A 66 1.63 -3.46 -0.91
CA ALA A 66 0.75 -2.28 -0.98
C ALA A 66 -0.63 -2.68 -0.47
N ASN A 67 -1.13 -1.95 0.53
CA ASN A 67 -2.49 -2.10 1.05
C ASN A 67 -3.33 -0.92 0.58
N PHE A 68 -4.47 -1.19 0.00
CA PHE A 68 -5.37 -0.15 -0.48
C PHE A 68 -6.84 -0.60 -0.38
N HIS A 69 -7.72 0.39 -0.35
CA HIS A 69 -9.16 0.17 -0.32
C HIS A 69 -9.87 1.34 -0.98
N THR A 70 -11.11 1.12 -1.40
CA THR A 70 -11.94 2.15 -2.00
C THR A 70 -12.91 2.76 -1.00
N HIS A 71 -13.30 3.99 -1.25
CA HIS A 71 -14.38 4.66 -0.54
C HIS A 71 -15.24 5.50 -1.48
N LEU A 72 -16.43 5.85 -1.02
CA LEU A 72 -17.31 6.77 -1.74
C LEU A 72 -16.72 8.18 -1.78
N THR A 73 -17.06 8.90 -2.83
CA THR A 73 -16.82 10.34 -2.93
C THR A 73 -18.10 11.04 -3.36
N THR A 74 -18.27 12.28 -2.96
CA THR A 74 -19.41 13.11 -3.41
C THR A 74 -19.13 13.80 -4.74
N TRP A 75 -17.91 13.68 -5.27
CA TRP A 75 -17.47 14.38 -6.48
C TRP A 75 -17.51 13.51 -7.75
N ASP A 76 -17.81 12.21 -7.61
CA ASP A 76 -17.91 11.27 -8.72
C ASP A 76 -18.88 10.14 -8.34
N THR A 77 -19.46 9.49 -9.32
CA THR A 77 -20.27 8.27 -9.09
C THR A 77 -19.42 7.03 -8.90
N ARG A 78 -18.16 7.07 -9.34
CA ARG A 78 -17.18 6.01 -9.18
C ARG A 78 -16.46 6.14 -7.82
N PRO A 79 -16.00 5.05 -7.23
CA PRO A 79 -15.25 5.13 -5.97
C PRO A 79 -13.84 5.70 -6.18
N VAL A 80 -13.26 6.20 -5.12
CA VAL A 80 -11.87 6.64 -5.02
C VAL A 80 -11.07 5.58 -4.25
N CYS A 81 -9.87 5.28 -4.71
CA CYS A 81 -8.96 4.37 -4.01
C CYS A 81 -7.98 5.16 -3.14
N TYR A 82 -7.83 4.70 -1.90
CA TYR A 82 -6.81 5.14 -0.98
C TYR A 82 -5.72 4.08 -0.85
N LEU A 83 -4.50 4.41 -1.31
CA LEU A 83 -3.30 3.63 -1.00
C LEU A 83 -2.85 3.98 0.41
N GLU A 84 -3.17 3.12 1.38
CA GLU A 84 -2.93 3.39 2.79
C GLU A 84 -1.49 3.06 3.19
N ASP A 85 -1.00 1.90 2.79
CA ASP A 85 0.33 1.42 3.17
C ASP A 85 1.10 0.97 1.93
N LEU A 86 2.33 1.47 1.81
CA LEU A 86 3.30 1.03 0.81
C LEU A 86 4.64 0.83 1.49
N PHE A 87 5.16 -0.39 1.45
CA PHE A 87 6.42 -0.70 2.08
C PHE A 87 7.26 -1.65 1.24
N VAL A 88 8.55 -1.36 1.18
CA VAL A 88 9.58 -2.21 0.56
C VAL A 88 10.64 -2.51 1.60
N SER A 89 11.04 -3.76 1.71
CA SER A 89 12.12 -4.18 2.60
C SER A 89 13.36 -3.30 2.39
N PRO A 90 14.01 -2.81 3.46
CA PRO A 90 15.21 -2.01 3.32
C PRO A 90 16.30 -2.65 2.45
N ALA A 91 16.42 -3.99 2.50
CA ALA A 91 17.37 -4.75 1.68
C ALA A 91 17.05 -4.72 0.18
N ALA A 92 15.82 -4.38 -0.19
CA ALA A 92 15.34 -4.36 -1.57
C ALA A 92 15.07 -2.94 -2.11
N ARG A 93 15.37 -1.91 -1.33
CA ARG A 93 15.22 -0.52 -1.79
C ARG A 93 16.19 -0.21 -2.93
N GLY A 94 15.76 0.66 -3.84
CA GLY A 94 16.52 0.98 -5.05
C GLY A 94 16.36 -0.01 -6.20
N LEU A 95 15.63 -1.12 -6.00
CA LEU A 95 15.34 -2.12 -7.05
C LEU A 95 14.07 -1.80 -7.88
N GLY A 96 13.39 -0.69 -7.60
CA GLY A 96 12.18 -0.29 -8.30
C GLY A 96 10.90 -1.00 -7.88
N ILE A 97 10.91 -1.72 -6.74
CA ILE A 97 9.77 -2.50 -6.25
C ILE A 97 8.59 -1.60 -5.87
N GLY A 98 8.86 -0.48 -5.21
CA GLY A 98 7.81 0.49 -4.83
C GLY A 98 7.08 1.05 -6.04
N ARG A 99 7.81 1.39 -7.09
CA ARG A 99 7.23 1.82 -8.37
C ARG A 99 6.36 0.74 -8.99
N GLN A 100 6.84 -0.49 -9.02
CA GLN A 100 6.08 -1.61 -9.60
C GLN A 100 4.78 -1.86 -8.84
N LEU A 101 4.78 -1.74 -7.50
CA LEU A 101 3.56 -1.85 -6.69
C LEU A 101 2.55 -0.73 -6.98
N ILE A 102 3.01 0.50 -7.14
CA ILE A 102 2.14 1.62 -7.51
C ILE A 102 1.59 1.43 -8.92
N ASP A 103 2.43 1.06 -9.88
CA ASP A 103 2.02 0.83 -11.27
C ASP A 103 0.99 -0.29 -11.38
N ASP A 104 1.16 -1.39 -10.62
CA ASP A 104 0.21 -2.49 -10.52
C ASP A 104 -1.15 -2.02 -9.97
N MET A 105 -1.15 -1.26 -8.88
CA MET A 105 -2.38 -0.70 -8.32
C MET A 105 -3.07 0.26 -9.29
N LEU A 106 -2.33 1.11 -10.00
CA LEU A 106 -2.90 2.02 -11.00
C LEU A 106 -3.49 1.26 -12.18
N ALA A 107 -2.91 0.12 -12.58
CA ALA A 107 -3.48 -0.75 -13.60
C ALA A 107 -4.82 -1.34 -13.14
N ILE A 108 -4.90 -1.80 -11.88
CA ILE A 108 -6.15 -2.27 -11.28
C ILE A 108 -7.20 -1.15 -11.25
N ALA A 109 -6.81 0.05 -10.85
CA ALA A 109 -7.69 1.21 -10.80
C ALA A 109 -8.32 1.55 -12.16
N ARG A 110 -7.52 1.48 -13.23
CA ARG A 110 -8.01 1.70 -14.60
C ARG A 110 -8.93 0.59 -15.06
N GLU A 111 -8.59 -0.66 -14.79
CA GLU A 111 -9.42 -1.81 -15.14
C GLU A 111 -10.79 -1.77 -14.45
N LYS A 112 -10.81 -1.38 -13.17
CA LYS A 112 -12.03 -1.26 -12.36
C LYS A 112 -12.77 0.06 -12.54
N ASP A 113 -12.25 0.96 -13.35
CA ASP A 113 -12.81 2.30 -13.61
C ASP A 113 -13.04 3.10 -12.32
N TRP A 114 -12.04 3.13 -11.42
CA TRP A 114 -12.08 4.01 -10.26
C TRP A 114 -11.84 5.46 -10.68
N ALA A 115 -12.45 6.40 -9.95
CA ALA A 115 -12.38 7.83 -10.27
C ALA A 115 -10.97 8.40 -10.11
N SER A 116 -10.26 7.99 -9.06
CA SER A 116 -8.89 8.40 -8.76
C SER A 116 -8.24 7.48 -7.74
N VAL A 117 -6.93 7.63 -7.60
CA VAL A 117 -6.13 7.03 -6.52
C VAL A 117 -5.36 8.15 -5.84
N TYR A 118 -5.29 8.12 -4.52
CA TYR A 118 -4.48 9.06 -3.76
C TYR A 118 -3.75 8.34 -2.62
N TRP A 119 -2.70 8.97 -2.13
CA TRP A 119 -1.96 8.53 -0.94
C TRP A 119 -1.40 9.72 -0.21
N ILE A 120 -1.03 9.50 1.04
CA ILE A 120 -0.38 10.47 1.88
C ILE A 120 0.98 9.93 2.32
N THR A 121 1.90 10.82 2.63
CA THR A 121 3.20 10.46 3.17
C THR A 121 3.61 11.50 4.22
N ALA A 122 4.56 11.15 5.08
CA ALA A 122 5.13 12.10 6.02
C ALA A 122 5.80 13.25 5.27
N GLU A 123 5.64 14.47 5.77
CA GLU A 123 6.17 15.68 5.15
C GLU A 123 7.70 15.65 4.98
N ASP A 124 8.39 14.95 5.87
CA ASP A 124 9.85 14.80 5.87
C ASP A 124 10.35 13.54 5.13
N ASN A 125 9.45 12.74 4.55
CA ASN A 125 9.82 11.54 3.80
C ASN A 125 10.25 11.89 2.37
N ALA A 126 11.41 12.52 2.24
CA ALA A 126 11.93 13.00 0.96
C ALA A 126 12.16 11.87 -0.07
N THR A 127 12.59 10.70 0.39
CA THR A 127 12.83 9.54 -0.48
C THR A 127 11.54 9.07 -1.15
N ALA A 128 10.46 8.92 -0.39
CA ALA A 128 9.15 8.54 -0.93
C ALA A 128 8.58 9.62 -1.84
N GLN A 129 8.69 10.89 -1.45
CA GLN A 129 8.24 12.02 -2.26
C GLN A 129 8.96 12.07 -3.62
N GLY A 130 10.24 11.73 -3.67
CA GLY A 130 10.98 11.64 -4.93
C GLY A 130 10.37 10.64 -5.91
N LEU A 131 9.87 9.50 -5.42
CA LEU A 131 9.11 8.55 -6.23
C LEU A 131 7.74 9.12 -6.62
N TYR A 132 7.01 9.68 -5.66
CA TYR A 132 5.63 10.16 -5.88
C TYR A 132 5.58 11.34 -6.84
N ASP A 133 6.55 12.24 -6.80
CA ASP A 133 6.66 13.38 -7.72
C ASP A 133 6.80 12.96 -9.20
N THR A 134 7.23 11.72 -9.45
CA THR A 134 7.26 11.18 -10.83
C THR A 134 5.87 10.82 -11.37
N TYR A 135 4.86 10.69 -10.50
CA TYR A 135 3.47 10.42 -10.89
C TYR A 135 2.65 11.69 -11.03
N ASN A 136 2.76 12.60 -10.07
CA ASN A 136 2.06 13.87 -10.10
C ASN A 136 2.65 14.80 -9.02
N LYS A 137 2.33 16.07 -9.12
CA LYS A 137 2.60 17.03 -8.04
C LYS A 137 1.66 16.74 -6.87
N ARG A 138 2.17 16.94 -5.64
CA ARG A 138 1.30 16.93 -4.46
C ARG A 138 0.24 18.03 -4.58
N ASP A 139 -0.96 17.73 -4.14
CA ASP A 139 -2.02 18.73 -4.09
C ASP A 139 -1.85 19.67 -2.88
N ALA A 140 -2.73 20.67 -2.77
CA ALA A 140 -2.68 21.69 -1.74
C ALA A 140 -3.49 21.31 -0.47
N PHE A 141 -4.11 20.12 -0.44
CA PHE A 141 -4.90 19.70 0.71
C PHE A 141 -3.97 19.22 1.83
N ILE A 142 -4.32 19.57 3.05
CA ILE A 142 -3.66 19.09 4.27
C ILE A 142 -4.66 18.28 5.08
N ARG A 143 -4.15 17.33 5.87
CA ARG A 143 -4.97 16.41 6.64
C ARG A 143 -5.12 16.90 8.08
N TYR A 144 -6.36 16.87 8.56
CA TYR A 144 -6.68 16.99 9.99
C TYR A 144 -7.20 15.67 10.49
N SER A 145 -6.80 15.26 11.69
CA SER A 145 -7.28 14.03 12.30
C SER A 145 -7.56 14.26 13.80
N VAL A 146 -8.64 13.66 14.27
CA VAL A 146 -9.01 13.67 15.69
C VAL A 146 -9.10 12.23 16.15
N VAL A 147 -8.31 11.88 17.15
CA VAL A 147 -8.36 10.54 17.78
C VAL A 147 -9.52 10.53 18.79
N LEU A 148 -10.36 9.52 18.72
CA LEU A 148 -11.54 9.36 19.58
C LEU A 148 -11.31 8.36 20.70
#